data_153f13250eff3bfd0dc2807269c6b2ef
#
_entry.id   153f13250eff3bfd0dc2807269c6b2ef
#
_cell.length_a   1.000
_cell.length_b   1.000
_cell.length_c   1.000
_cell.angle_alpha   90.00
_cell.angle_beta   90.00
_cell.angle_gamma   90.00
#
_symmetry.space_group_name_H-M   'P 1'
#
loop_
_entity.id
_entity.type
_entity.pdbx_description
1 polymer ?
#
loop_
_entity_poly.entity_id
_entity_poly.type
_entity_poly.pdbx_seq_one_letter_code
_entity_poly.pdbx_strand_id
1 'polypeptide(L)'
;MSAATNVCIIGIGIHPFGRTDGVSGLDQGAYAVRAALADAGVGWGDVQFAYGGSDAAGNPDTMVDRLGLTGVQFINVKNGCATGGSALFSAQMAIRSGEFELGLAVGFDKHPRGAFNAMPAEYNLPEWYGAAGYMVTTQFFAAKIMRYMHLHGISRRTLGLVAQKAFANGVHAPHAWRREEVALDTILDAPMVSDPFTKYMFCSPGEGGVALLLASERKARELGIRPIHLAAATMRTRPAHSFEVFAPSIDIGGGVNTATRLASAAAFEKAGIGPDEIDVAQLQDTEAGAEIMHMAENGFCADGDQEQWIAQGRTRIDGALPVNTDGGCLACGEPIGASGLRQVYENVVQLRGAGGGRQVPGTPRTAYSHVYGAPGVSAVTILHT
;
A
#
# COMPACT_ATOMS: atom_id res chain seq x y z
N MET A 1 16.24 -28.70 -9.86
CA MET A 1 16.05 -27.34 -9.32
C MET A 1 15.81 -27.49 -7.83
N SER A 2 16.56 -26.77 -6.98
CA SER A 2 16.30 -26.74 -5.54
C SER A 2 14.89 -26.22 -5.31
N ALA A 3 14.15 -26.77 -4.32
CA ALA A 3 12.87 -26.22 -3.92
C ALA A 3 13.03 -24.74 -3.58
N ALA A 4 12.12 -23.89 -4.07
CA ALA A 4 12.20 -22.46 -3.83
C ALA A 4 12.14 -22.19 -2.32
N THR A 5 13.06 -21.36 -1.81
CA THR A 5 13.12 -20.98 -0.40
C THR A 5 11.85 -20.21 -0.02
N ASN A 6 11.11 -20.70 0.97
CA ASN A 6 9.99 -19.99 1.56
C ASN A 6 10.49 -18.74 2.29
N VAL A 7 9.76 -17.64 2.11
CA VAL A 7 10.09 -16.35 2.73
C VAL A 7 9.03 -15.99 3.74
N CYS A 8 9.45 -15.42 4.85
CA CYS A 8 8.60 -15.05 5.96
C CYS A 8 8.88 -13.61 6.40
N ILE A 9 7.85 -12.93 6.90
CA ILE A 9 7.98 -11.69 7.65
C ILE A 9 8.13 -12.08 9.13
N ILE A 10 9.21 -11.65 9.75
CA ILE A 10 9.55 -11.98 11.14
C ILE A 10 9.48 -10.77 12.07
N GLY A 11 9.60 -9.57 11.55
CA GLY A 11 9.53 -8.34 12.32
C GLY A 11 8.89 -7.21 11.53
N ILE A 12 8.15 -6.35 12.23
CA ILE A 12 7.47 -5.19 11.65
C ILE A 12 7.71 -3.95 12.51
N GLY A 13 7.83 -2.79 11.86
CA GLY A 13 7.99 -1.52 12.56
C GLY A 13 7.39 -0.37 11.76
N ILE A 14 6.81 0.58 12.46
CA ILE A 14 6.18 1.75 11.86
C ILE A 14 6.47 2.99 12.71
N HIS A 15 6.86 4.09 12.06
CA HIS A 15 6.80 5.43 12.64
C HIS A 15 5.41 6.00 12.42
N PRO A 16 4.75 6.58 13.42
CA PRO A 16 3.41 7.16 13.23
C PRO A 16 3.38 8.14 12.05
N PHE A 17 2.33 8.05 11.24
CA PHE A 17 2.13 8.93 10.10
C PHE A 17 1.53 10.26 10.52
N GLY A 18 1.83 11.31 9.79
CA GLY A 18 1.29 12.63 10.09
C GLY A 18 2.18 13.79 9.66
N ARG A 19 2.43 14.70 10.58
CA ARG A 19 3.37 15.80 10.46
C ARG A 19 4.25 15.83 11.70
N THR A 20 5.56 15.75 11.49
CA THR A 20 6.53 15.64 12.58
C THR A 20 7.60 16.72 12.40
N ASP A 21 7.47 17.81 13.16
CA ASP A 21 8.43 18.90 13.09
C ASP A 21 9.79 18.47 13.66
N GLY A 22 10.87 18.89 13.02
CA GLY A 22 12.23 18.64 13.45
C GLY A 22 12.75 17.20 13.25
N VAL A 23 11.93 16.27 12.78
CA VAL A 23 12.34 14.88 12.48
C VAL A 23 12.46 14.71 10.97
N SER A 24 13.62 14.25 10.48
CA SER A 24 13.81 13.96 9.05
C SER A 24 13.09 12.69 8.62
N GLY A 25 12.81 12.53 7.31
CA GLY A 25 12.28 11.28 6.78
C GLY A 25 13.21 10.09 7.03
N LEU A 26 14.53 10.30 6.93
CA LEU A 26 15.53 9.28 7.28
C LEU A 26 15.44 8.84 8.74
N ASP A 27 15.20 9.77 9.68
CA ASP A 27 15.03 9.43 11.10
C ASP A 27 13.73 8.66 11.33
N GLN A 28 12.66 9.00 10.60
CA GLN A 28 11.39 8.26 10.64
C GLN A 28 11.57 6.82 10.10
N GLY A 29 12.30 6.67 9.00
CA GLY A 29 12.67 5.35 8.47
C GLY A 29 13.55 4.55 9.45
N ALA A 30 14.57 5.16 10.01
CA ALA A 30 15.44 4.51 11.00
C ALA A 30 14.69 4.11 12.29
N TYR A 31 13.72 4.91 12.73
CA TYR A 31 12.80 4.53 13.80
C TYR A 31 12.04 3.24 13.47
N ALA A 32 11.43 3.18 12.28
CA ALA A 32 10.70 2.00 11.83
C ALA A 32 11.60 0.76 11.76
N VAL A 33 12.84 0.90 11.26
CA VAL A 33 13.82 -0.20 11.23
C VAL A 33 14.13 -0.70 12.64
N ARG A 34 14.44 0.19 13.59
CA ARG A 34 14.70 -0.19 14.98
C ARG A 34 13.51 -0.91 15.61
N ALA A 35 12.29 -0.44 15.32
CA ALA A 35 11.06 -1.09 15.80
C ALA A 35 10.91 -2.50 15.21
N ALA A 36 11.16 -2.70 13.91
CA ALA A 36 11.10 -4.01 13.27
C ALA A 36 12.16 -4.99 13.81
N LEU A 37 13.38 -4.50 14.05
CA LEU A 37 14.45 -5.30 14.67
C LEU A 37 14.09 -5.70 16.09
N ALA A 38 13.54 -4.78 16.88
CA ALA A 38 13.08 -5.05 18.24
C ALA A 38 11.92 -6.05 18.28
N ASP A 39 10.95 -5.95 17.35
CA ASP A 39 9.83 -6.89 17.21
C ASP A 39 10.32 -8.32 16.92
N ALA A 40 11.38 -8.47 16.14
CA ALA A 40 11.99 -9.75 15.81
C ALA A 40 13.05 -10.22 16.83
N GLY A 41 13.50 -9.36 17.73
CA GLY A 41 14.62 -9.68 18.62
C GLY A 41 15.96 -9.87 17.89
N VAL A 42 16.19 -9.19 16.77
CA VAL A 42 17.36 -9.31 15.88
C VAL A 42 18.17 -8.03 15.91
N GLY A 43 19.49 -8.13 15.84
CA GLY A 43 20.40 -6.99 15.75
C GLY A 43 20.58 -6.46 14.33
N TRP A 44 20.88 -5.17 14.19
CA TRP A 44 21.21 -4.58 12.88
C TRP A 44 22.40 -5.27 12.20
N GLY A 45 23.39 -5.71 12.98
CA GLY A 45 24.56 -6.42 12.48
C GLY A 45 24.27 -7.78 11.84
N ASP A 46 23.09 -8.37 12.10
CA ASP A 46 22.66 -9.64 11.53
C ASP A 46 21.99 -9.48 10.16
N VAL A 47 21.59 -8.25 9.80
CA VAL A 47 20.90 -7.94 8.52
C VAL A 47 21.91 -8.01 7.38
N GLN A 48 21.66 -8.89 6.42
CA GLN A 48 22.57 -9.16 5.31
C GLN A 48 22.37 -8.23 4.12
N PHE A 49 21.13 -7.76 3.89
CA PHE A 49 20.79 -6.83 2.82
C PHE A 49 19.61 -5.96 3.21
N ALA A 50 19.45 -4.84 2.53
CA ALA A 50 18.30 -3.95 2.65
C ALA A 50 17.87 -3.40 1.28
N TYR A 51 16.56 -3.33 1.05
CA TYR A 51 15.95 -2.56 -0.03
C TYR A 51 15.15 -1.43 0.59
N GLY A 52 15.46 -0.20 0.19
CA GLY A 52 14.81 0.97 0.75
C GLY A 52 14.23 1.90 -0.30
N GLY A 53 13.12 2.55 0.03
CA GLY A 53 12.44 3.46 -0.87
C GLY A 53 12.00 4.76 -0.23
N SER A 54 12.20 5.85 -0.96
CA SER A 54 11.70 7.19 -0.66
C SER A 54 11.51 7.94 -1.98
N ASP A 55 10.52 8.81 -2.05
CA ASP A 55 10.31 9.70 -3.20
C ASP A 55 10.93 11.09 -2.97
N ALA A 56 10.70 11.69 -1.80
CA ALA A 56 11.04 13.08 -1.50
C ALA A 56 11.91 13.29 -0.25
N ALA A 57 12.30 12.24 0.50
CA ALA A 57 12.95 12.38 1.79
C ALA A 57 14.43 11.94 1.83
N GLY A 58 15.06 11.84 0.67
CA GLY A 58 16.47 11.50 0.52
C GLY A 58 16.71 10.03 0.16
N ASN A 59 17.99 9.67 0.05
CA ASN A 59 18.39 8.32 -0.36
C ASN A 59 18.34 7.37 0.84
N PRO A 60 17.56 6.27 0.75
CA PRO A 60 17.41 5.31 1.84
C PRO A 60 18.72 4.68 2.34
N ASP A 61 19.69 4.40 1.46
CA ASP A 61 20.97 3.82 1.83
C ASP A 61 21.77 4.66 2.86
N THR A 62 21.60 5.98 2.86
CA THR A 62 22.24 6.87 3.83
C THR A 62 21.74 6.66 5.27
N MET A 63 20.67 5.88 5.45
CA MET A 63 20.15 5.49 6.76
C MET A 63 21.17 4.68 7.61
N VAL A 64 22.16 4.05 6.96
CA VAL A 64 23.23 3.31 7.66
C VAL A 64 23.99 4.18 8.65
N ASP A 65 24.09 5.51 8.44
CA ASP A 65 24.69 6.44 9.39
C ASP A 65 23.93 6.52 10.73
N ARG A 66 22.64 6.15 10.71
CA ARG A 66 21.76 6.15 11.89
C ARG A 66 21.63 4.79 12.54
N LEU A 67 21.80 3.73 11.76
CA LEU A 67 21.62 2.34 12.20
C LEU A 67 22.94 1.68 12.62
N GLY A 68 24.05 2.08 12.01
CA GLY A 68 25.37 1.53 12.21
C GLY A 68 26.03 1.11 10.90
N LEU A 69 27.32 1.38 10.77
CA LEU A 69 28.11 1.11 9.58
C LEU A 69 28.58 -0.36 9.57
N THR A 70 27.71 -1.27 9.17
CA THR A 70 28.00 -2.74 9.13
C THR A 70 28.52 -3.21 7.77
N GLY A 71 28.46 -2.37 6.74
CA GLY A 71 28.76 -2.77 5.36
C GLY A 71 27.60 -3.53 4.70
N VAL A 72 26.37 -3.43 5.24
CA VAL A 72 25.17 -4.08 4.68
C VAL A 72 24.97 -3.67 3.22
N GLN A 73 24.62 -4.62 2.36
CA GLN A 73 24.22 -4.33 0.99
C GLN A 73 22.87 -3.61 0.98
N PHE A 74 22.89 -2.29 0.70
CA PHE A 74 21.68 -1.48 0.68
C PHE A 74 21.39 -0.98 -0.73
N ILE A 75 20.19 -1.23 -1.25
CA ILE A 75 19.77 -0.84 -2.61
C ILE A 75 18.53 0.07 -2.53
N ASN A 76 18.61 1.21 -3.20
CA ASN A 76 17.51 2.16 -3.31
C ASN A 76 16.51 1.73 -4.40
N VAL A 77 15.21 1.85 -4.09
CA VAL A 77 14.10 1.51 -4.98
C VAL A 77 13.19 2.73 -5.12
N LYS A 78 12.72 3.02 -6.35
CA LYS A 78 11.75 4.10 -6.59
C LYS A 78 10.76 3.69 -7.68
N ASN A 79 9.47 3.60 -7.32
CA ASN A 79 8.36 3.27 -8.21
C ASN A 79 7.06 4.04 -7.81
N GLY A 80 7.18 5.35 -7.50
CA GLY A 80 6.04 6.14 -7.02
C GLY A 80 5.42 5.50 -5.77
N CYS A 81 4.10 5.54 -5.64
CA CYS A 81 3.40 4.95 -4.48
C CYS A 81 3.60 3.42 -4.36
N ALA A 82 4.02 2.72 -5.42
CA ALA A 82 4.37 1.30 -5.39
C ALA A 82 5.81 1.03 -4.88
N THR A 83 6.54 2.04 -4.43
CA THR A 83 7.94 1.92 -3.95
C THR A 83 8.07 0.91 -2.82
N GLY A 84 7.22 0.98 -1.80
CA GLY A 84 7.24 0.02 -0.68
C GLY A 84 6.98 -1.42 -1.12
N GLY A 85 5.99 -1.63 -2.00
CA GLY A 85 5.72 -2.95 -2.58
C GLY A 85 6.88 -3.47 -3.43
N SER A 86 7.58 -2.59 -4.15
CA SER A 86 8.76 -2.94 -4.94
C SER A 86 9.95 -3.33 -4.05
N ALA A 87 10.15 -2.63 -2.93
CA ALA A 87 11.17 -2.98 -1.95
C ALA A 87 10.92 -4.37 -1.35
N LEU A 88 9.67 -4.66 -0.98
CA LEU A 88 9.28 -5.98 -0.47
C LEU A 88 9.45 -7.09 -1.52
N PHE A 89 9.02 -6.85 -2.76
CA PHE A 89 9.23 -7.78 -3.88
C PHE A 89 10.71 -8.08 -4.09
N SER A 90 11.57 -7.06 -4.09
CA SER A 90 13.02 -7.22 -4.25
C SER A 90 13.64 -8.00 -3.09
N ALA A 91 13.22 -7.72 -1.85
CA ALA A 91 13.66 -8.44 -0.66
C ALA A 91 13.24 -9.92 -0.71
N GLN A 92 12.03 -10.24 -1.15
CA GLN A 92 11.62 -11.62 -1.38
C GLN A 92 12.53 -12.33 -2.39
N MET A 93 12.85 -11.66 -3.51
CA MET A 93 13.69 -12.23 -4.56
C MET A 93 15.10 -12.51 -4.06
N ALA A 94 15.69 -11.63 -3.24
CA ALA A 94 17.01 -11.82 -2.65
C ALA A 94 17.07 -13.08 -1.75
N ILE A 95 16.06 -13.32 -0.92
CA ILE A 95 15.99 -14.53 -0.10
C ILE A 95 15.69 -15.76 -0.95
N ARG A 96 14.79 -15.67 -1.93
CA ARG A 96 14.45 -16.80 -2.80
C ARG A 96 15.59 -17.25 -3.71
N SER A 97 16.55 -16.37 -4.01
CA SER A 97 17.78 -16.75 -4.73
C SER A 97 18.65 -17.74 -3.94
N GLY A 98 18.48 -17.78 -2.61
CA GLY A 98 19.29 -18.58 -1.70
C GLY A 98 20.60 -17.92 -1.31
N GLU A 99 20.87 -16.70 -1.77
CA GLU A 99 22.10 -15.96 -1.43
C GLU A 99 22.02 -15.34 -0.03
N PHE A 100 20.83 -14.94 0.39
CA PHE A 100 20.57 -14.29 1.68
C PHE A 100 19.46 -14.99 2.46
N GLU A 101 19.51 -14.86 3.78
CA GLU A 101 18.52 -15.46 4.67
C GLU A 101 17.79 -14.46 5.55
N LEU A 102 18.36 -13.26 5.73
CA LEU A 102 17.81 -12.22 6.59
C LEU A 102 18.03 -10.85 5.97
N GLY A 103 16.95 -10.13 5.73
CA GLY A 103 17.02 -8.83 5.11
C GLY A 103 15.86 -7.92 5.44
N LEU A 104 15.96 -6.69 4.97
CA LEU A 104 15.07 -5.59 5.30
C LEU A 104 14.41 -5.02 4.05
N ALA A 105 13.10 -4.74 4.14
CA ALA A 105 12.40 -3.80 3.28
C ALA A 105 12.00 -2.58 4.11
N VAL A 106 12.38 -1.38 3.69
CA VAL A 106 12.05 -0.13 4.39
C VAL A 106 11.55 0.92 3.42
N GLY A 107 10.57 1.70 3.85
CA GLY A 107 10.05 2.82 3.08
C GLY A 107 9.70 3.99 4.00
N PHE A 108 9.98 5.20 3.56
CA PHE A 108 9.67 6.41 4.32
C PHE A 108 9.51 7.58 3.37
N ASP A 109 8.79 8.60 3.80
CA ASP A 109 8.76 9.88 3.11
C ASP A 109 8.40 11.03 4.04
N LYS A 110 8.69 12.23 3.57
CA LYS A 110 8.33 13.50 4.21
C LYS A 110 7.96 14.50 3.12
N HIS A 111 6.69 14.47 2.72
CA HIS A 111 6.20 15.33 1.64
C HIS A 111 5.80 16.72 2.12
N PRO A 112 5.99 17.77 1.29
CA PRO A 112 5.44 19.08 1.57
C PRO A 112 3.90 19.06 1.64
N ARG A 113 3.29 20.12 2.14
CA ARG A 113 1.83 20.32 2.08
C ARG A 113 1.40 20.61 0.65
N GLY A 114 0.19 20.21 0.30
CA GLY A 114 -0.40 20.46 -1.02
C GLY A 114 -0.84 19.15 -1.70
N ALA A 115 -0.94 19.16 -3.02
CA ALA A 115 -1.18 17.97 -3.83
C ALA A 115 0.13 17.44 -4.38
N PHE A 116 0.19 16.13 -4.60
CA PHE A 116 1.30 15.56 -5.39
C PHE A 116 1.21 16.09 -6.82
N ASN A 117 2.35 16.53 -7.32
CA ASN A 117 2.50 17.04 -8.67
C ASN A 117 3.86 16.59 -9.22
N ALA A 118 3.88 16.13 -10.46
CA ALA A 118 5.08 15.66 -11.12
C ALA A 118 5.25 16.33 -12.47
N MET A 119 6.44 16.26 -13.04
CA MET A 119 6.71 16.76 -14.39
C MET A 119 6.45 15.67 -15.44
N PRO A 120 5.76 16.00 -16.55
CA PRO A 120 5.50 15.01 -17.62
C PRO A 120 6.75 14.28 -18.10
N ALA A 121 7.86 14.99 -18.20
CA ALA A 121 9.15 14.44 -18.68
C ALA A 121 9.69 13.31 -17.79
N GLU A 122 9.42 13.33 -16.48
CA GLU A 122 9.87 12.28 -15.54
C GLU A 122 9.21 10.92 -15.85
N TYR A 123 8.07 10.95 -16.54
CA TYR A 123 7.28 9.77 -16.90
C TYR A 123 7.25 9.49 -18.39
N ASN A 124 8.10 10.18 -19.15
CA ASN A 124 8.13 10.11 -20.62
C ASN A 124 6.76 10.41 -21.25
N LEU A 125 6.10 11.45 -20.76
CA LEU A 125 4.80 11.95 -21.22
C LEU A 125 4.98 13.29 -21.96
N PRO A 126 4.11 13.60 -22.94
CA PRO A 126 4.13 14.87 -23.63
C PRO A 126 3.84 16.06 -22.69
N GLU A 127 4.42 17.23 -22.97
CA GLU A 127 4.26 18.44 -22.16
C GLU A 127 2.80 18.87 -21.98
N TRP A 128 1.94 18.63 -22.96
CA TRP A 128 0.53 18.98 -22.88
C TRP A 128 -0.23 18.30 -21.72
N TYR A 129 0.29 17.19 -21.19
CA TYR A 129 -0.23 16.57 -19.97
C TYR A 129 -0.18 17.52 -18.77
N GLY A 130 0.96 18.18 -18.59
CA GLY A 130 1.13 19.19 -17.55
C GLY A 130 0.22 20.38 -17.79
N ALA A 131 0.16 20.88 -19.03
CA ALA A 131 -0.68 22.00 -19.42
C ALA A 131 -2.19 21.72 -19.22
N ALA A 132 -2.62 20.47 -19.43
CA ALA A 132 -4.00 20.04 -19.18
C ALA A 132 -4.31 19.71 -17.71
N GLY A 133 -3.31 19.81 -16.82
CA GLY A 133 -3.47 19.54 -15.39
C GLY A 133 -3.44 18.07 -14.97
N TYR A 134 -3.16 17.16 -15.89
CA TYR A 134 -3.16 15.71 -15.61
C TYR A 134 -1.95 15.23 -14.80
N MET A 135 -0.99 16.09 -14.51
CA MET A 135 0.12 15.76 -13.62
C MET A 135 -0.16 16.10 -12.15
N VAL A 136 -1.27 16.79 -11.87
CA VAL A 136 -1.78 17.00 -10.51
C VAL A 136 -2.63 15.78 -10.12
N THR A 137 -2.22 15.04 -9.09
CA THR A 137 -2.84 13.76 -8.74
C THR A 137 -4.34 13.88 -8.47
N THR A 138 -4.81 14.97 -7.88
CA THR A 138 -6.24 15.17 -7.63
C THR A 138 -7.06 15.23 -8.91
N GLN A 139 -6.54 15.83 -9.97
CA GLN A 139 -7.23 15.90 -11.27
C GLN A 139 -7.12 14.57 -12.03
N PHE A 140 -5.95 13.96 -11.99
CA PHE A 140 -5.70 12.67 -12.62
C PHE A 140 -6.65 11.58 -12.11
N PHE A 141 -6.70 11.41 -10.78
CA PHE A 141 -7.57 10.39 -10.18
C PHE A 141 -9.05 10.74 -10.31
N ALA A 142 -9.42 12.04 -10.30
CA ALA A 142 -10.79 12.45 -10.54
C ALA A 142 -11.26 12.06 -11.96
N ALA A 143 -10.47 12.31 -12.99
CA ALA A 143 -10.78 11.90 -14.35
C ALA A 143 -10.98 10.37 -14.46
N LYS A 144 -10.12 9.61 -13.78
CA LYS A 144 -10.18 8.14 -13.75
C LYS A 144 -11.48 7.66 -13.09
N ILE A 145 -11.81 8.17 -11.90
CA ILE A 145 -12.99 7.70 -11.17
C ILE A 145 -14.30 8.17 -11.80
N MET A 146 -14.38 9.38 -12.32
CA MET A 146 -15.59 9.87 -12.99
C MET A 146 -16.04 8.93 -14.11
N ARG A 147 -15.10 8.47 -14.92
CA ARG A 147 -15.41 7.49 -15.96
C ARG A 147 -15.91 6.18 -15.38
N TYR A 148 -15.22 5.64 -14.36
CA TYR A 148 -15.61 4.41 -13.70
C TYR A 148 -17.02 4.50 -13.10
N MET A 149 -17.33 5.61 -12.42
CA MET A 149 -18.65 5.88 -11.88
C MET A 149 -19.73 5.89 -12.96
N HIS A 150 -19.45 6.54 -14.09
CA HIS A 150 -20.39 6.60 -15.22
C HIS A 150 -20.64 5.22 -15.83
N LEU A 151 -19.59 4.43 -16.04
CA LEU A 151 -19.69 3.11 -16.70
C LEU A 151 -20.36 2.06 -15.81
N HIS A 152 -20.15 2.14 -14.50
CA HIS A 152 -20.53 1.09 -13.56
C HIS A 152 -21.58 1.50 -12.53
N GLY A 153 -22.15 2.70 -12.65
CA GLY A 153 -23.24 3.16 -11.79
C GLY A 153 -22.84 3.44 -10.35
N ILE A 154 -21.57 3.81 -10.10
CA ILE A 154 -21.10 4.17 -8.77
C ILE A 154 -21.55 5.59 -8.41
N SER A 155 -22.18 5.76 -7.25
CA SER A 155 -22.65 7.04 -6.77
C SER A 155 -21.58 7.82 -5.98
N ARG A 156 -21.70 9.15 -5.95
CA ARG A 156 -20.86 10.00 -5.08
C ARG A 156 -21.04 9.65 -3.59
N ARG A 157 -22.24 9.18 -3.21
CA ARG A 157 -22.50 8.71 -1.85
C ARG A 157 -21.60 7.55 -1.48
N THR A 158 -21.34 6.61 -2.39
CA THR A 158 -20.46 5.46 -2.17
C THR A 158 -19.01 5.88 -1.95
N LEU A 159 -18.51 6.90 -2.66
CA LEU A 159 -17.23 7.54 -2.36
C LEU A 159 -17.20 8.07 -0.92
N GLY A 160 -18.28 8.76 -0.51
CA GLY A 160 -18.42 9.26 0.86
C GLY A 160 -18.41 8.16 1.92
N LEU A 161 -19.08 7.03 1.65
CA LEU A 161 -19.10 5.86 2.57
C LEU A 161 -17.72 5.21 2.72
N VAL A 162 -16.93 5.12 1.65
CA VAL A 162 -15.54 4.67 1.72
C VAL A 162 -14.72 5.58 2.63
N ALA A 163 -14.80 6.89 2.42
CA ALA A 163 -14.08 7.85 3.25
C ALA A 163 -14.55 7.80 4.72
N GLN A 164 -15.86 7.71 4.97
CA GLN A 164 -16.40 7.57 6.31
C GLN A 164 -15.86 6.33 7.03
N LYS A 165 -15.85 5.18 6.35
CA LYS A 165 -15.27 3.94 6.86
C LYS A 165 -13.78 4.13 7.19
N ALA A 166 -13.02 4.75 6.29
CA ALA A 166 -11.59 4.97 6.49
C ALA A 166 -11.31 5.80 7.77
N PHE A 167 -12.04 6.89 7.99
CA PHE A 167 -11.89 7.70 9.20
C PHE A 167 -12.32 6.94 10.47
N ALA A 168 -13.42 6.18 10.42
CA ALA A 168 -13.84 5.35 11.54
C ALA A 168 -12.79 4.29 11.91
N ASN A 169 -12.19 3.62 10.92
CA ASN A 169 -11.11 2.66 11.14
C ASN A 169 -9.84 3.34 11.69
N GLY A 170 -9.52 4.53 11.20
CA GLY A 170 -8.36 5.31 11.64
C GLY A 170 -8.37 5.66 13.12
N VAL A 171 -9.56 5.79 13.76
CA VAL A 171 -9.69 6.03 15.21
C VAL A 171 -8.89 5.02 16.02
N HIS A 172 -8.93 3.76 15.60
CA HIS A 172 -8.32 2.64 16.31
C HIS A 172 -6.89 2.31 15.88
N ALA A 173 -6.34 3.03 14.87
CA ALA A 173 -4.99 2.83 14.38
C ALA A 173 -4.01 3.82 15.05
N PRO A 174 -3.10 3.36 15.92
CA PRO A 174 -2.21 4.27 16.67
C PRO A 174 -1.24 5.03 15.76
N HIS A 175 -0.98 4.52 14.57
CA HIS A 175 -0.11 5.11 13.57
C HIS A 175 -0.84 6.03 12.57
N ALA A 176 -2.18 6.05 12.58
CA ALA A 176 -2.92 6.91 11.66
C ALA A 176 -2.80 8.39 12.05
N TRP A 177 -2.70 9.24 11.02
CA TRP A 177 -2.66 10.69 11.21
C TRP A 177 -3.99 11.26 11.69
N ARG A 178 -5.11 10.82 11.07
CA ARG A 178 -6.46 11.27 11.40
C ARG A 178 -7.17 10.18 12.18
N ARG A 179 -7.49 10.50 13.42
CA ARG A 179 -8.05 9.55 14.39
C ARG A 179 -9.37 10.04 14.96
N GLU A 180 -10.17 10.63 14.09
CA GLU A 180 -11.50 11.15 14.43
C GLU A 180 -12.51 10.66 13.40
N GLU A 181 -13.69 10.28 13.87
CA GLU A 181 -14.81 9.95 12.99
C GLU A 181 -15.29 11.20 12.26
N VAL A 182 -15.67 11.06 11.01
CA VAL A 182 -16.24 12.13 10.19
C VAL A 182 -17.60 11.68 9.66
N ALA A 183 -18.64 12.45 9.94
CA ALA A 183 -19.99 12.16 9.46
C ALA A 183 -20.08 12.22 7.92
N LEU A 184 -20.91 11.36 7.34
CA LEU A 184 -21.07 11.27 5.89
C LEU A 184 -21.43 12.60 5.25
N ASP A 185 -22.39 13.34 5.82
CA ASP A 185 -22.82 14.64 5.28
C ASP A 185 -21.67 15.65 5.34
N THR A 186 -20.86 15.66 6.40
CA THR A 186 -19.64 16.47 6.51
C THR A 186 -18.64 16.15 5.39
N ILE A 187 -18.50 14.86 5.02
CA ILE A 187 -17.63 14.43 3.92
C ILE A 187 -18.17 14.92 2.58
N LEU A 188 -19.48 14.72 2.35
CA LEU A 188 -20.13 15.06 1.07
C LEU A 188 -20.20 16.56 0.83
N ASP A 189 -20.42 17.36 1.89
CA ASP A 189 -20.57 18.82 1.80
C ASP A 189 -19.25 19.58 1.96
N ALA A 190 -18.13 18.88 2.16
CA ALA A 190 -16.82 19.50 2.29
C ALA A 190 -16.38 20.18 0.98
N PRO A 191 -15.46 21.16 1.05
CA PRO A 191 -14.95 21.82 -0.14
C PRO A 191 -14.43 20.82 -1.18
N MET A 192 -14.82 21.04 -2.44
CA MET A 192 -14.39 20.25 -3.59
C MET A 192 -12.90 20.46 -3.85
N VAL A 193 -12.16 19.37 -4.04
CA VAL A 193 -10.75 19.39 -4.46
C VAL A 193 -10.67 19.23 -5.97
N SER A 194 -11.34 18.23 -6.51
CA SER A 194 -11.53 18.00 -7.95
C SER A 194 -12.74 17.07 -8.09
N ASP A 195 -13.78 17.48 -8.82
CA ASP A 195 -15.01 16.68 -8.95
C ASP A 195 -14.68 15.24 -9.41
N PRO A 196 -15.18 14.20 -8.69
CA PRO A 196 -16.21 14.18 -7.64
C PRO A 196 -15.67 14.27 -6.19
N PHE A 197 -14.39 14.49 -5.98
CA PHE A 197 -13.74 14.42 -4.68
C PHE A 197 -13.85 15.70 -3.86
N THR A 198 -14.37 15.58 -2.65
CA THR A 198 -14.17 16.57 -1.60
C THR A 198 -12.84 16.35 -0.88
N LYS A 199 -12.42 17.31 -0.04
CA LYS A 199 -11.16 17.23 0.71
C LYS A 199 -11.02 15.99 1.60
N TYR A 200 -12.12 15.38 2.04
CA TYR A 200 -12.10 14.16 2.85
C TYR A 200 -12.05 12.87 2.03
N MET A 201 -12.31 12.96 0.74
CA MET A 201 -12.27 11.81 -0.17
C MET A 201 -10.91 11.63 -0.84
N PHE A 202 -9.93 12.47 -0.51
CA PHE A 202 -8.57 12.41 -1.05
C PHE A 202 -7.55 12.42 0.10
N CYS A 203 -6.51 11.55 0.03
CA CYS A 203 -5.47 11.51 1.03
C CYS A 203 -4.63 12.79 1.03
N SER A 204 -3.91 13.04 2.09
CA SER A 204 -2.93 14.12 2.14
C SER A 204 -1.52 13.57 1.99
N PRO A 205 -0.63 14.27 1.27
CA PRO A 205 0.79 14.01 1.33
C PRO A 205 1.25 13.97 2.78
N GLY A 206 1.79 12.84 3.21
CA GLY A 206 2.10 12.54 4.59
C GLY A 206 3.59 12.43 4.89
N GLU A 207 3.89 12.14 6.13
CA GLU A 207 5.21 11.81 6.63
C GLU A 207 5.11 10.52 7.44
N GLY A 208 6.15 9.71 7.40
CA GLY A 208 6.24 8.48 8.17
C GLY A 208 7.18 7.45 7.54
N GLY A 209 7.42 6.36 8.26
CA GLY A 209 8.27 5.27 7.80
C GLY A 209 7.75 3.92 8.25
N VAL A 210 7.99 2.89 7.44
CA VAL A 210 7.64 1.49 7.72
C VAL A 210 8.80 0.59 7.36
N ALA A 211 9.04 -0.43 8.16
CA ALA A 211 10.05 -1.43 7.91
C ALA A 211 9.51 -2.84 8.19
N LEU A 212 9.90 -3.76 7.32
CA LEU A 212 9.59 -5.18 7.44
C LEU A 212 10.90 -5.97 7.42
N LEU A 213 11.09 -6.83 8.40
CA LEU A 213 12.23 -7.75 8.45
C LEU A 213 11.78 -9.10 7.87
N LEU A 214 12.50 -9.56 6.84
CA LEU A 214 12.21 -10.79 6.13
C LEU A 214 13.29 -11.83 6.42
N ALA A 215 12.87 -13.08 6.50
CA ALA A 215 13.81 -14.20 6.65
C ALA A 215 13.40 -15.38 5.76
N SER A 216 14.37 -16.26 5.49
CA SER A 216 14.04 -17.62 5.05
C SER A 216 13.27 -18.34 6.16
N GLU A 217 12.41 -19.28 5.80
CA GLU A 217 11.68 -20.08 6.79
C GLU A 217 12.66 -20.87 7.71
N ARG A 218 13.80 -21.29 7.18
CA ARG A 218 14.87 -21.92 7.97
C ARG A 218 15.38 -20.95 9.03
N LYS A 219 15.73 -19.74 8.64
CA LYS A 219 16.24 -18.70 9.55
C LYS A 219 15.22 -18.28 10.60
N ALA A 220 13.96 -18.15 10.23
CA ALA A 220 12.89 -17.87 11.19
C ALA A 220 12.77 -18.96 12.27
N ARG A 221 12.87 -20.23 11.87
CA ARG A 221 12.90 -21.37 12.82
C ARG A 221 14.12 -21.36 13.73
N GLU A 222 15.31 -21.06 13.20
CA GLU A 222 16.54 -20.93 13.99
C GLU A 222 16.44 -19.83 15.06
N LEU A 223 15.75 -18.75 14.73
CA LEU A 223 15.48 -17.63 15.66
C LEU A 223 14.34 -17.92 16.65
N GLY A 224 13.62 -19.04 16.48
CA GLY A 224 12.47 -19.39 17.33
C GLY A 224 11.25 -18.47 17.15
N ILE A 225 11.16 -17.77 16.01
CA ILE A 225 10.08 -16.82 15.72
C ILE A 225 8.94 -17.53 14.98
N ARG A 226 7.69 -17.30 15.40
CA ARG A 226 6.51 -17.70 14.63
C ARG A 226 6.33 -16.73 13.45
N PRO A 227 6.61 -17.17 12.23
CA PRO A 227 6.61 -16.26 11.09
C PRO A 227 5.21 -16.04 10.52
N ILE A 228 5.05 -14.95 9.78
CA ILE A 228 3.97 -14.78 8.80
C ILE A 228 4.55 -15.11 7.42
N HIS A 229 3.98 -16.07 6.74
CA HIS A 229 4.49 -16.55 5.46
C HIS A 229 4.10 -15.58 4.32
N LEU A 230 5.05 -15.30 3.46
CA LEU A 230 4.88 -14.51 2.24
C LEU A 230 4.59 -15.47 1.07
N ALA A 231 3.30 -15.83 0.90
CA ALA A 231 2.86 -16.75 -0.14
C ALA A 231 3.15 -16.21 -1.53
N ALA A 232 2.86 -14.93 -1.75
CA ALA A 232 3.17 -14.25 -3.00
C ALA A 232 3.58 -12.79 -2.75
N ALA A 233 4.56 -12.33 -3.51
CA ALA A 233 4.75 -10.94 -3.87
C ALA A 233 4.95 -10.88 -5.37
N THR A 234 4.22 -9.99 -6.04
CA THR A 234 4.24 -9.80 -7.48
C THR A 234 4.25 -8.32 -7.81
N MET A 235 4.79 -7.99 -8.96
CA MET A 235 4.81 -6.63 -9.46
C MET A 235 4.59 -6.64 -10.96
N ARG A 236 3.82 -5.69 -11.48
CA ARG A 236 3.62 -5.46 -12.92
C ARG A 236 3.66 -3.98 -13.23
N THR A 237 4.21 -3.67 -14.38
CA THR A 237 4.11 -2.35 -15.00
C THR A 237 3.00 -2.35 -16.04
N ARG A 238 2.73 -1.20 -16.65
CA ARG A 238 1.71 -1.03 -17.68
C ARG A 238 1.90 -2.03 -18.84
N PRO A 239 0.90 -2.84 -19.19
CA PRO A 239 0.94 -3.60 -20.42
C PRO A 239 0.68 -2.72 -21.65
N ALA A 240 0.98 -3.23 -22.84
CA ALA A 240 0.66 -2.54 -24.10
C ALA A 240 -0.85 -2.21 -24.16
N HIS A 241 -1.17 -1.05 -24.69
CA HIS A 241 -2.53 -0.49 -24.75
C HIS A 241 -3.20 -0.16 -23.41
N SER A 242 -2.56 -0.45 -22.30
CA SER A 242 -2.99 0.03 -20.98
C SER A 242 -2.29 1.33 -20.68
N PHE A 243 -2.91 2.41 -21.07
CA PHE A 243 -2.42 3.73 -20.72
C PHE A 243 -3.05 4.14 -19.40
N GLU A 244 -2.42 3.78 -18.30
CA GLU A 244 -2.98 3.86 -16.96
C GLU A 244 -3.41 5.28 -16.55
N VAL A 245 -2.78 6.28 -17.11
CA VAL A 245 -3.16 7.67 -16.90
C VAL A 245 -4.51 7.96 -17.55
N PHE A 246 -4.77 7.42 -18.76
CA PHE A 246 -5.97 7.70 -19.53
C PHE A 246 -6.82 6.49 -19.89
N ALA A 247 -6.30 5.27 -19.83
CA ALA A 247 -7.05 4.12 -20.28
C ALA A 247 -8.45 4.02 -19.66
N PRO A 248 -8.64 4.32 -18.36
CA PRO A 248 -9.99 4.39 -17.83
C PRO A 248 -10.76 5.67 -18.19
N SER A 249 -10.10 6.75 -18.63
CA SER A 249 -10.72 8.03 -18.99
C SER A 249 -11.08 8.12 -20.46
N ILE A 250 -10.24 7.51 -21.31
CA ILE A 250 -10.40 7.47 -22.75
C ILE A 250 -10.60 6.02 -23.14
N ASP A 251 -11.83 5.60 -23.28
CA ASP A 251 -12.13 4.26 -23.71
C ASP A 251 -11.68 4.00 -25.14
N ILE A 252 -10.81 3.07 -25.27
CA ILE A 252 -10.32 2.57 -26.55
C ILE A 252 -10.93 1.21 -26.90
N GLY A 253 -12.07 0.87 -26.25
CA GLY A 253 -12.82 -0.35 -26.53
C GLY A 253 -12.35 -1.58 -25.79
N GLY A 254 -12.98 -1.82 -24.66
CA GLY A 254 -13.16 -3.12 -24.02
C GLY A 254 -11.93 -3.87 -23.52
N GLY A 255 -11.88 -4.08 -22.21
CA GLY A 255 -11.15 -5.21 -21.64
C GLY A 255 -9.63 -5.11 -21.61
N VAL A 256 -9.07 -3.90 -21.51
CA VAL A 256 -7.62 -3.76 -21.33
C VAL A 256 -7.20 -4.26 -19.96
N ASN A 257 -6.28 -5.22 -19.92
CA ASN A 257 -5.64 -5.63 -18.68
C ASN A 257 -4.86 -4.46 -18.08
N THR A 258 -5.16 -4.09 -16.84
CA THR A 258 -4.39 -3.11 -16.09
C THR A 258 -3.19 -3.77 -15.40
N ALA A 259 -2.21 -2.97 -14.99
CA ALA A 259 -1.10 -3.46 -14.16
C ALA A 259 -1.61 -4.16 -12.90
N THR A 260 -2.70 -3.64 -12.30
CA THR A 260 -3.34 -4.21 -11.11
C THR A 260 -3.93 -5.60 -11.39
N ARG A 261 -4.75 -5.75 -12.44
CA ARG A 261 -5.32 -7.06 -12.81
C ARG A 261 -4.24 -8.10 -13.07
N LEU A 262 -3.17 -7.73 -13.77
CA LEU A 262 -2.05 -8.64 -14.05
C LEU A 262 -1.25 -9.00 -12.80
N ALA A 263 -1.00 -8.05 -11.90
CA ALA A 263 -0.27 -8.31 -10.67
C ALA A 263 -1.08 -9.20 -9.72
N SER A 264 -2.38 -8.95 -9.61
CA SER A 264 -3.32 -9.70 -8.79
C SER A 264 -3.45 -11.16 -9.29
N ALA A 265 -3.73 -11.35 -10.58
CA ALA A 265 -3.83 -12.70 -11.16
C ALA A 265 -2.56 -13.51 -10.92
N ALA A 266 -1.39 -12.91 -11.14
CA ALA A 266 -0.10 -13.59 -10.89
C ALA A 266 0.14 -13.88 -9.40
N ALA A 267 -0.39 -13.05 -8.48
CA ALA A 267 -0.26 -13.28 -7.05
C ALA A 267 -1.14 -14.46 -6.59
N PHE A 268 -2.39 -14.51 -7.03
CA PHE A 268 -3.30 -15.62 -6.74
C PHE A 268 -2.80 -16.94 -7.33
N GLU A 269 -2.35 -16.94 -8.59
CA GLU A 269 -1.73 -18.11 -9.22
C GLU A 269 -0.51 -18.61 -8.41
N LYS A 270 0.38 -17.68 -8.00
CA LYS A 270 1.58 -18.03 -7.23
C LYS A 270 1.27 -18.54 -5.83
N ALA A 271 0.25 -17.99 -5.18
CA ALA A 271 -0.19 -18.42 -3.85
C ALA A 271 -1.02 -19.72 -3.89
N GLY A 272 -1.61 -20.05 -5.04
CA GLY A 272 -2.47 -21.23 -5.21
C GLY A 272 -3.84 -21.11 -4.55
N ILE A 273 -4.33 -19.87 -4.36
CA ILE A 273 -5.64 -19.56 -3.75
C ILE A 273 -6.42 -18.58 -4.63
N GLY A 274 -7.71 -18.43 -4.35
CA GLY A 274 -8.59 -17.45 -5.01
C GLY A 274 -8.93 -16.24 -4.14
N PRO A 275 -9.56 -15.20 -4.74
CA PRO A 275 -10.00 -14.01 -4.00
C PRO A 275 -10.95 -14.32 -2.83
N ASP A 276 -11.79 -15.33 -2.95
CA ASP A 276 -12.76 -15.76 -1.92
C ASP A 276 -12.09 -16.36 -0.68
N GLU A 277 -10.79 -16.65 -0.73
CA GLU A 277 -10.02 -17.22 0.38
C GLU A 277 -9.26 -16.14 1.17
N ILE A 278 -9.49 -14.86 0.86
CA ILE A 278 -8.87 -13.72 1.56
C ILE A 278 -9.76 -13.27 2.72
N ASP A 279 -9.20 -13.27 3.93
CA ASP A 279 -9.90 -12.87 5.16
C ASP A 279 -9.85 -11.37 5.42
N VAL A 280 -8.80 -10.67 4.96
CA VAL A 280 -8.62 -9.23 5.13
C VAL A 280 -7.78 -8.65 4.00
N ALA A 281 -8.16 -7.47 3.50
CA ALA A 281 -7.46 -6.81 2.42
C ALA A 281 -7.05 -5.36 2.77
N GLN A 282 -5.87 -4.97 2.26
CA GLN A 282 -5.42 -3.58 2.20
C GLN A 282 -5.30 -3.18 0.74
N LEU A 283 -6.10 -2.24 0.31
CA LEU A 283 -6.12 -1.75 -1.06
C LEU A 283 -5.65 -0.30 -1.10
N GLN A 284 -4.90 0.07 -2.13
CA GLN A 284 -4.49 1.47 -2.29
C GLN A 284 -5.72 2.36 -2.42
N ASP A 285 -5.81 3.33 -1.53
CA ASP A 285 -6.88 4.30 -1.40
C ASP A 285 -6.33 5.72 -1.34
N THR A 286 -5.52 6.10 -2.33
CA THR A 286 -5.07 7.50 -2.50
C THR A 286 -6.28 8.44 -2.51
N GLU A 287 -7.40 7.95 -3.02
CA GLU A 287 -8.71 8.57 -2.96
C GLU A 287 -9.80 7.50 -2.83
N ALA A 288 -11.00 7.90 -2.46
CA ALA A 288 -12.08 6.98 -2.14
C ALA A 288 -12.50 6.08 -3.32
N GLY A 289 -12.39 6.56 -4.55
CA GLY A 289 -12.70 5.78 -5.75
C GLY A 289 -11.65 4.73 -6.09
N ALA A 290 -10.39 4.94 -5.66
CA ALA A 290 -9.33 3.96 -5.87
C ALA A 290 -9.64 2.65 -5.12
N GLU A 291 -10.09 2.70 -3.85
CA GLU A 291 -10.54 1.49 -3.15
C GLU A 291 -11.62 0.77 -3.96
N ILE A 292 -12.61 1.52 -4.48
CA ILE A 292 -13.72 0.95 -5.26
C ILE A 292 -13.22 0.24 -6.51
N MET A 293 -12.42 0.93 -7.34
CA MET A 293 -11.90 0.34 -8.58
C MET A 293 -11.00 -0.87 -8.28
N HIS A 294 -10.14 -0.75 -7.29
CA HIS A 294 -9.19 -1.81 -6.96
C HIS A 294 -9.86 -3.06 -6.38
N MET A 295 -11.06 -2.96 -5.78
CA MET A 295 -11.83 -4.15 -5.40
C MET A 295 -12.12 -5.04 -6.62
N ALA A 296 -12.59 -4.47 -7.72
CA ALA A 296 -12.88 -5.23 -8.94
C ALA A 296 -11.61 -5.61 -9.72
N GLU A 297 -10.63 -4.70 -9.81
CA GLU A 297 -9.37 -4.99 -10.49
C GLU A 297 -8.60 -6.14 -9.84
N ASN A 298 -8.69 -6.28 -8.52
CA ASN A 298 -8.09 -7.38 -7.77
C ASN A 298 -8.96 -8.65 -7.70
N GLY A 299 -10.14 -8.63 -8.32
CA GLY A 299 -10.99 -9.82 -8.48
C GLY A 299 -11.91 -10.13 -7.30
N PHE A 300 -12.07 -9.22 -6.33
CA PHE A 300 -12.93 -9.44 -5.16
C PHE A 300 -14.42 -9.33 -5.49
N CYS A 301 -14.78 -8.57 -6.51
CA CYS A 301 -16.15 -8.42 -6.99
C CYS A 301 -16.16 -8.07 -8.48
N ALA A 302 -17.32 -8.10 -9.12
CA ALA A 302 -17.48 -7.57 -10.47
C ALA A 302 -17.51 -6.03 -10.47
N ASP A 303 -17.19 -5.41 -11.62
CA ASP A 303 -17.32 -3.97 -11.80
C ASP A 303 -18.79 -3.54 -11.60
N GLY A 304 -19.03 -2.60 -10.68
CA GLY A 304 -20.36 -2.09 -10.30
C GLY A 304 -20.93 -2.69 -9.02
N ASP A 305 -20.55 -3.91 -8.64
CA ASP A 305 -21.03 -4.55 -7.40
C ASP A 305 -20.66 -3.76 -6.14
N GLN A 306 -19.60 -2.97 -6.22
CA GLN A 306 -19.08 -2.17 -5.10
C GLN A 306 -20.12 -1.19 -4.54
N GLU A 307 -21.02 -0.67 -5.38
CA GLU A 307 -22.11 0.21 -4.93
C GLU A 307 -22.94 -0.46 -3.84
N GLN A 308 -23.33 -1.71 -4.10
CA GLN A 308 -24.12 -2.48 -3.15
C GLN A 308 -23.27 -3.02 -1.98
N TRP A 309 -22.05 -3.49 -2.25
CA TRP A 309 -21.18 -4.06 -1.22
C TRP A 309 -20.84 -3.03 -0.14
N ILE A 310 -20.51 -1.81 -0.53
CA ILE A 310 -20.17 -0.73 0.39
C ILE A 310 -21.41 -0.27 1.16
N ALA A 311 -22.54 -0.11 0.48
CA ALA A 311 -23.82 0.26 1.12
C ALA A 311 -24.27 -0.77 2.17
N GLN A 312 -23.98 -2.06 1.95
CA GLN A 312 -24.26 -3.15 2.88
C GLN A 312 -23.20 -3.31 3.99
N GLY A 313 -22.13 -2.52 3.97
CA GLY A 313 -21.05 -2.59 4.94
C GLY A 313 -20.15 -3.82 4.80
N ARG A 314 -20.12 -4.50 3.65
CA ARG A 314 -19.33 -5.72 3.45
C ARG A 314 -17.82 -5.50 3.59
N THR A 315 -17.35 -4.26 3.40
CA THR A 315 -15.93 -3.87 3.53
C THR A 315 -15.56 -3.29 4.91
N ARG A 316 -16.52 -3.25 5.86
CA ARG A 316 -16.26 -2.82 7.23
C ARG A 316 -15.43 -3.87 7.98
N ILE A 317 -14.87 -3.51 9.13
CA ILE A 317 -14.05 -4.43 9.96
C ILE A 317 -14.80 -5.73 10.30
N ASP A 318 -16.10 -5.64 10.50
CA ASP A 318 -17.01 -6.76 10.80
C ASP A 318 -17.74 -7.31 9.56
N GLY A 319 -17.37 -6.85 8.38
CA GLY A 319 -17.96 -7.23 7.10
C GLY A 319 -17.40 -8.54 6.53
N ALA A 320 -17.93 -8.93 5.37
CA ALA A 320 -17.54 -10.17 4.70
C ALA A 320 -16.11 -10.15 4.14
N LEU A 321 -15.62 -8.99 3.70
CA LEU A 321 -14.23 -8.74 3.31
C LEU A 321 -13.79 -7.40 3.92
N PRO A 322 -13.21 -7.38 5.11
CA PRO A 322 -12.68 -6.16 5.71
C PRO A 322 -11.59 -5.53 4.84
N VAL A 323 -11.76 -4.24 4.51
CA VAL A 323 -10.81 -3.49 3.66
C VAL A 323 -10.29 -2.27 4.41
N ASN A 324 -8.95 -2.08 4.39
CA ASN A 324 -8.28 -0.93 4.98
C ASN A 324 -8.62 -0.74 6.47
N THR A 325 -8.35 -1.75 7.26
CA THR A 325 -8.71 -1.84 8.68
C THR A 325 -8.04 -0.77 9.56
N ASP A 326 -6.93 -0.18 9.12
CA ASP A 326 -6.25 0.93 9.78
C ASP A 326 -6.66 2.33 9.27
N GLY A 327 -7.62 2.37 8.34
CA GLY A 327 -8.11 3.59 7.72
C GLY A 327 -7.45 3.99 6.41
N GLY A 328 -6.54 3.15 5.90
CA GLY A 328 -5.94 3.37 4.58
C GLY A 328 -5.14 4.66 4.46
N CYS A 329 -4.85 5.08 3.24
CA CYS A 329 -4.20 6.36 2.95
C CYS A 329 -5.12 7.56 3.30
N LEU A 330 -6.43 7.39 3.23
CA LEU A 330 -7.40 8.44 3.57
C LEU A 330 -7.24 8.92 5.02
N ALA A 331 -7.10 8.01 5.97
CA ALA A 331 -6.89 8.36 7.38
C ALA A 331 -5.42 8.53 7.74
N CYS A 332 -4.53 7.69 7.20
CA CYS A 332 -3.10 7.73 7.54
C CYS A 332 -2.34 8.84 6.82
N GLY A 333 -2.81 9.32 5.68
CA GLY A 333 -2.00 10.09 4.74
C GLY A 333 -1.11 9.18 3.90
N GLU A 334 -0.40 9.75 2.94
CA GLU A 334 0.45 9.00 2.02
C GLU A 334 1.88 9.50 2.01
N PRO A 335 2.77 8.96 2.87
CA PRO A 335 4.21 8.98 2.63
C PRO A 335 4.51 7.92 1.56
N ILE A 336 4.78 8.38 0.33
CA ILE A 336 4.84 7.57 -0.90
C ILE A 336 5.72 6.31 -0.74
N GLY A 337 6.91 6.46 -0.19
CA GLY A 337 7.83 5.32 0.02
C GLY A 337 7.32 4.30 1.03
N ALA A 338 6.48 4.71 1.99
CA ALA A 338 6.05 3.89 3.12
C ALA A 338 4.68 3.22 2.91
N SER A 339 3.78 3.82 2.14
CA SER A 339 2.36 3.44 2.10
C SER A 339 2.14 1.97 1.71
N GLY A 340 2.89 1.44 0.74
CA GLY A 340 2.80 0.02 0.37
C GLY A 340 3.26 -0.94 1.46
N LEU A 341 4.27 -0.57 2.26
CA LEU A 341 4.70 -1.39 3.40
C LEU A 341 3.75 -1.25 4.60
N ARG A 342 3.07 -0.10 4.77
CA ARG A 342 2.02 0.07 5.79
C ARG A 342 0.89 -0.95 5.62
N GLN A 343 0.48 -1.18 4.38
CA GLN A 343 -0.54 -2.19 4.07
C GLN A 343 -0.13 -3.57 4.54
N VAL A 344 1.11 -3.96 4.29
CA VAL A 344 1.66 -5.25 4.74
C VAL A 344 1.85 -5.28 6.25
N TYR A 345 2.30 -4.17 6.86
CA TYR A 345 2.39 -4.02 8.31
C TYR A 345 1.03 -4.30 8.97
N GLU A 346 -0.03 -3.65 8.49
CA GLU A 346 -1.38 -3.83 9.05
C GLU A 346 -1.87 -5.27 8.86
N ASN A 347 -1.64 -5.88 7.71
CA ASN A 347 -1.98 -7.28 7.49
C ASN A 347 -1.25 -8.23 8.46
N VAL A 348 0.03 -7.99 8.75
CA VAL A 348 0.76 -8.77 9.77
C VAL A 348 0.16 -8.56 11.16
N VAL A 349 -0.24 -7.33 11.51
CA VAL A 349 -0.93 -7.04 12.78
C VAL A 349 -2.23 -7.83 12.90
N GLN A 350 -3.03 -7.87 11.83
CA GLN A 350 -4.29 -8.62 11.78
C GLN A 350 -4.07 -10.13 11.91
N LEU A 351 -3.12 -10.69 11.16
CA LEU A 351 -2.77 -12.12 11.21
C LEU A 351 -2.17 -12.56 12.55
N ARG A 352 -1.52 -11.65 13.27
CA ARG A 352 -1.01 -11.88 14.64
C ARG A 352 -2.08 -11.73 15.72
N GLY A 353 -3.30 -11.28 15.39
CA GLY A 353 -4.36 -10.99 16.35
C GLY A 353 -4.06 -9.77 17.23
N ALA A 354 -3.23 -8.85 16.74
CA ALA A 354 -2.73 -7.68 17.48
C ALA A 354 -3.44 -6.36 17.11
N GLY A 355 -4.54 -6.42 16.35
CA GLY A 355 -5.27 -5.26 15.85
C GLY A 355 -6.01 -4.44 16.92
N GLY A 356 -6.22 -4.98 18.12
CA GLY A 356 -6.97 -4.29 19.19
C GLY A 356 -8.37 -3.90 18.72
N GLY A 357 -8.75 -2.63 18.85
CA GLY A 357 -10.08 -2.13 18.46
C GLY A 357 -10.38 -2.21 16.95
N ARG A 358 -9.37 -2.46 16.09
CA ARG A 358 -9.52 -2.64 14.65
C ARG A 358 -9.30 -4.08 14.20
N GLN A 359 -9.18 -5.03 15.16
CA GLN A 359 -9.02 -6.45 14.82
C GLN A 359 -10.27 -6.97 14.10
N VAL A 360 -10.08 -7.59 12.93
CA VAL A 360 -11.18 -8.28 12.25
C VAL A 360 -11.68 -9.45 13.10
N PRO A 361 -12.98 -9.73 13.12
CA PRO A 361 -13.54 -10.84 13.88
C PRO A 361 -12.96 -12.20 13.46
N GLY A 362 -12.93 -13.13 14.39
CA GLY A 362 -12.39 -14.46 14.15
C GLY A 362 -10.86 -14.47 14.18
N THR A 363 -10.28 -15.42 13.46
CA THR A 363 -8.83 -15.59 13.33
C THR A 363 -8.49 -15.55 11.85
N PRO A 364 -8.15 -14.38 11.30
CA PRO A 364 -7.77 -14.28 9.90
C PRO A 364 -6.51 -15.11 9.65
N ARG A 365 -6.49 -15.84 8.54
CA ARG A 365 -5.40 -16.73 8.14
C ARG A 365 -4.70 -16.27 6.89
N THR A 366 -5.43 -15.53 6.04
CA THR A 366 -4.96 -15.03 4.76
C THR A 366 -5.19 -13.52 4.67
N ALA A 367 -4.19 -12.82 4.19
CA ALA A 367 -4.27 -11.36 4.04
C ALA A 367 -3.73 -10.93 2.69
N TYR A 368 -4.36 -9.93 2.10
CA TYR A 368 -4.04 -9.40 0.79
C TYR A 368 -3.65 -7.93 0.88
N SER A 369 -2.61 -7.50 0.19
CA SER A 369 -2.31 -6.08 0.00
C SER A 369 -2.02 -5.75 -1.45
N HIS A 370 -2.51 -4.60 -1.88
CA HIS A 370 -2.31 -4.05 -3.20
C HIS A 370 -1.92 -2.59 -3.11
N VAL A 371 -0.82 -2.22 -3.75
CA VAL A 371 -0.39 -0.84 -3.89
C VAL A 371 -0.22 -0.48 -5.37
N TYR A 372 -0.78 0.67 -5.75
CA TYR A 372 -0.70 1.22 -7.09
C TYR A 372 0.15 2.49 -7.08
N GLY A 373 1.15 2.54 -7.96
CA GLY A 373 1.97 3.72 -8.22
C GLY A 373 1.66 4.30 -9.60
N ALA A 374 1.18 5.54 -9.63
CA ALA A 374 0.99 6.25 -10.90
C ALA A 374 2.36 6.43 -11.60
N PRO A 375 2.42 6.30 -12.93
CA PRO A 375 1.33 6.11 -13.90
C PRO A 375 1.11 4.64 -14.32
N GLY A 376 1.16 3.67 -13.44
CA GLY A 376 0.81 2.30 -13.77
C GLY A 376 1.88 1.26 -13.38
N VAL A 377 2.27 1.27 -12.11
CA VAL A 377 3.00 0.17 -11.47
C VAL A 377 2.11 -0.39 -10.37
N SER A 378 1.94 -1.70 -10.32
CA SER A 378 1.14 -2.35 -9.29
C SER A 378 1.93 -3.45 -8.63
N ALA A 379 1.92 -3.49 -7.30
CA ALA A 379 2.50 -4.56 -6.50
C ALA A 379 1.42 -5.19 -5.60
N VAL A 380 1.43 -6.51 -5.54
CA VAL A 380 0.49 -7.30 -4.75
C VAL A 380 1.25 -8.24 -3.83
N THR A 381 0.76 -8.37 -2.60
CA THR A 381 1.32 -9.28 -1.61
C THR A 381 0.19 -10.13 -1.00
N ILE A 382 0.43 -11.45 -0.88
CA ILE A 382 -0.45 -12.37 -0.17
C ILE A 382 0.34 -13.00 0.99
N LEU A 383 -0.24 -12.90 2.18
CA LEU A 383 0.32 -13.44 3.42
C LEU A 383 -0.57 -14.53 3.98
N HIS A 384 0.02 -15.48 4.71
CA HIS A 384 -0.74 -16.42 5.53
C HIS A 384 0.00 -16.79 6.83
N THR A 385 -0.75 -17.34 7.81
CA THR A 385 -0.22 -17.84 9.10
C THR A 385 0.27 -19.28 9.03
#